data_57bad3b8432026e32bd9e4ebc91ccf11
#
_entry.id   57bad3b8432026e32bd9e4ebc91ccf11
#
_cell.length_a   1.000
_cell.length_b   1.000
_cell.length_c   1.000
_cell.angle_alpha   90.00
_cell.angle_beta   90.00
_cell.angle_gamma   90.00
#
_symmetry.space_group_name_H-M   'P 1'
#
loop_
_entity.id
_entity.type
_entity.pdbx_description
1 polymer ?
#
loop_
_entity_poly.entity_id
_entity_poly.type
_entity_poly.pdbx_seq_one_letter_code
_entity_poly.pdbx_strand_id
1 'polypeptide(L)'
;MSCFQQNELKATNSEFSNLTYFKTMVAASVSLESLCVNSIRMLAVDAVNKSNSGHPGLPMGCAPMGYALWQNILNHNPNNPKWFNRDRFVLSAGHGCMLLYSLLHLTGYKSVSIEDIKQFRQWGSKTPGHPETFETEGVEVTAGPLGAGISNAVGLAIAETHLAAKFNKPDFNIVDHYTYVIMGDGCNQEGIASEACSLAGHL
;
A
#
# COMPACT_ATOMS: atom_id res chain seq x y z
N MET A 1 -19.82 -0.84 -0.76
CA MET A 1 -19.84 0.03 0.45
C MET A 1 -18.40 0.29 0.83
N SER A 2 -17.95 1.55 0.81
CA SER A 2 -16.55 1.94 0.92
C SER A 2 -15.92 1.51 2.25
N CYS A 3 -14.70 0.99 2.17
CA CYS A 3 -13.91 0.49 3.30
C CYS A 3 -13.45 1.56 4.32
N PHE A 4 -13.69 2.84 4.02
CA PHE A 4 -13.43 3.96 4.94
C PHE A 4 -14.69 4.30 5.74
N GLN A 5 -15.09 3.44 6.71
CA GLN A 5 -16.16 3.77 7.63
C GLN A 5 -15.65 4.70 8.74
N GLN A 6 -16.42 5.76 8.94
CA GLN A 6 -16.31 6.84 9.90
C GLN A 6 -15.93 6.35 11.30
N ASN A 7 -14.72 6.68 11.74
CA ASN A 7 -14.43 6.81 13.17
C ASN A 7 -14.46 8.30 13.52
N GLU A 8 -15.55 8.73 14.16
CA GLU A 8 -15.70 10.08 14.70
C GLU A 8 -14.64 10.36 15.76
N LEU A 9 -13.74 11.27 15.46
CA LEU A 9 -12.88 11.91 16.46
C LEU A 9 -13.71 12.87 17.31
N LYS A 10 -14.12 12.43 18.48
CA LYS A 10 -14.66 13.33 19.53
C LYS A 10 -13.51 14.17 20.11
N ALA A 11 -13.40 15.39 19.64
CA ALA A 11 -12.57 16.40 20.31
C ALA A 11 -13.31 16.91 21.54
N THR A 12 -12.70 16.78 22.72
CA THR A 12 -13.19 17.37 23.96
C THR A 12 -12.98 18.88 23.94
N ASN A 13 -14.08 19.64 24.09
CA ASN A 13 -14.08 21.08 24.27
C ASN A 13 -13.50 21.44 25.64
N SER A 14 -12.38 22.18 25.69
CA SER A 14 -12.12 23.13 26.75
C SER A 14 -11.10 24.20 26.29
N GLU A 15 -11.54 25.46 26.35
CA GLU A 15 -10.74 26.68 26.42
C GLU A 15 -9.94 27.12 25.18
N PHE A 16 -10.61 27.82 24.25
CA PHE A 16 -10.00 28.90 23.47
C PHE A 16 -11.06 29.92 23.01
N SER A 17 -11.31 30.92 23.89
CA SER A 17 -12.31 31.98 23.63
C SER A 17 -11.76 33.22 22.89
N ASN A 18 -10.71 33.10 22.08
CA ASN A 18 -10.18 34.22 21.29
C ASN A 18 -9.67 33.87 19.90
N LEU A 19 -10.38 33.00 19.16
CA LEU A 19 -9.99 32.56 17.83
C LEU A 19 -11.05 32.79 16.75
N THR A 20 -11.82 33.86 16.81
CA THR A 20 -12.85 34.21 15.81
C THR A 20 -12.21 34.55 14.44
N TYR A 21 -10.97 34.99 14.42
CA TYR A 21 -10.25 35.31 13.18
C TYR A 21 -9.63 34.06 12.50
N PHE A 22 -9.29 33.02 13.27
CA PHE A 22 -8.77 31.76 12.71
C PHE A 22 -9.89 30.84 12.19
N LYS A 23 -11.10 30.95 12.68
CA LYS A 23 -12.25 30.14 12.22
C LYS A 23 -12.68 30.45 10.78
N THR A 24 -12.35 31.61 10.24
CA THR A 24 -12.76 32.01 8.89
C THR A 24 -11.75 31.57 7.80
N MET A 25 -10.55 31.15 8.16
CA MET A 25 -9.54 30.68 7.19
C MET A 25 -9.40 29.15 7.09
N VAL A 26 -10.09 28.37 7.90
CA VAL A 26 -9.97 26.89 7.93
C VAL A 26 -11.23 26.17 7.46
N ALA A 27 -12.15 26.86 6.84
CA ALA A 27 -13.37 26.23 6.29
C ALA A 27 -13.32 26.01 4.76
N ALA A 28 -12.17 25.70 4.19
CA ALA A 28 -12.15 24.87 2.99
C ALA A 28 -12.33 23.43 3.49
N SER A 29 -13.49 22.83 3.28
CA SER A 29 -13.75 21.45 3.64
C SER A 29 -12.70 20.59 2.97
N VAL A 30 -11.75 20.07 3.75
CA VAL A 30 -10.74 19.13 3.25
C VAL A 30 -11.52 17.93 2.70
N SER A 31 -11.36 17.61 1.42
CA SER A 31 -12.05 16.47 0.82
C SER A 31 -11.66 15.18 1.54
N LEU A 32 -12.55 14.20 1.60
CA LEU A 32 -12.26 12.89 2.18
C LEU A 32 -11.01 12.27 1.54
N GLU A 33 -10.85 12.43 0.24
CA GLU A 33 -9.67 12.00 -0.50
C GLU A 33 -8.38 12.63 0.05
N SER A 34 -8.39 13.97 0.20
CA SER A 34 -7.24 14.68 0.78
C SER A 34 -6.93 14.23 2.19
N LEU A 35 -7.96 13.95 3.00
CA LEU A 35 -7.78 13.43 4.36
C LEU A 35 -7.13 12.04 4.33
N CYS A 36 -7.62 11.13 3.50
CA CYS A 36 -7.06 9.78 3.35
C CYS A 36 -5.61 9.80 2.87
N VAL A 37 -5.32 10.59 1.84
CA VAL A 37 -3.95 10.76 1.31
C VAL A 37 -3.01 11.32 2.38
N ASN A 38 -3.46 12.32 3.14
CA ASN A 38 -2.65 12.90 4.20
C ASN A 38 -2.48 11.93 5.39
N SER A 39 -3.48 11.10 5.68
CA SER A 39 -3.35 10.03 6.70
C SER A 39 -2.25 9.04 6.33
N ILE A 40 -2.18 8.59 5.06
CA ILE A 40 -1.10 7.74 4.57
C ILE A 40 0.26 8.42 4.78
N ARG A 41 0.37 9.71 4.40
CA ARG A 41 1.60 10.48 4.54
C ARG A 41 2.04 10.60 5.99
N MET A 42 1.12 10.99 6.88
CA MET A 42 1.45 11.23 8.29
C MET A 42 1.79 9.96 9.04
N LEU A 43 1.10 8.85 8.79
CA LEU A 43 1.47 7.53 9.34
C LEU A 43 2.92 7.17 8.98
N ALA A 44 3.32 7.44 7.73
CA ALA A 44 4.69 7.16 7.29
C ALA A 44 5.72 8.08 7.96
N VAL A 45 5.42 9.38 8.06
CA VAL A 45 6.29 10.36 8.72
C VAL A 45 6.47 10.04 10.20
N ASP A 46 5.36 9.76 10.91
CA ASP A 46 5.38 9.47 12.35
C ASP A 46 6.14 8.18 12.66
N ALA A 47 5.94 7.13 11.84
CA ALA A 47 6.64 5.86 12.02
C ALA A 47 8.15 5.99 11.78
N VAL A 48 8.56 6.70 10.71
CA VAL A 48 9.97 6.97 10.40
C VAL A 48 10.61 7.82 11.48
N ASN A 49 9.95 8.88 11.94
CA ASN A 49 10.46 9.73 13.01
C ASN A 49 10.61 8.95 14.31
N LYS A 50 9.62 8.16 14.69
CA LYS A 50 9.67 7.36 15.92
C LYS A 50 10.79 6.33 15.90
N SER A 51 11.00 5.64 14.78
CA SER A 51 12.06 4.66 14.63
C SER A 51 13.45 5.27 14.43
N ASN A 52 13.51 6.58 14.18
CA ASN A 52 14.72 7.31 13.77
C ASN A 52 15.44 6.64 12.60
N SER A 53 14.67 5.98 11.73
CA SER A 53 15.18 5.21 10.58
C SER A 53 14.06 4.97 9.57
N GLY A 54 14.37 5.07 8.29
CA GLY A 54 13.42 4.78 7.21
C GLY A 54 13.46 5.79 6.08
N HIS A 55 12.54 5.62 5.14
CA HIS A 55 12.49 6.38 3.89
C HIS A 55 11.09 7.00 3.73
N PRO A 56 10.89 8.27 4.11
CA PRO A 56 9.57 8.91 4.03
C PRO A 56 9.22 9.40 2.61
N GLY A 57 10.20 9.58 1.73
CA GLY A 57 10.02 10.23 0.43
C GLY A 57 9.00 9.53 -0.47
N LEU A 58 9.15 8.21 -0.65
CA LEU A 58 8.23 7.45 -1.49
C LEU A 58 6.79 7.43 -0.91
N PRO A 59 6.55 7.14 0.37
CA PRO A 59 5.20 7.24 0.94
C PRO A 59 4.57 8.63 0.76
N MET A 60 5.36 9.70 0.93
CA MET A 60 4.89 11.07 0.75
C MET A 60 4.46 11.34 -0.69
N GLY A 61 5.28 10.94 -1.66
CA GLY A 61 5.03 11.16 -3.09
C GLY A 61 3.94 10.27 -3.66
N CYS A 62 3.95 8.98 -3.30
CA CYS A 62 3.04 7.97 -3.86
C CYS A 62 1.72 7.80 -3.09
N ALA A 63 1.48 8.54 -1.99
CA ALA A 63 0.23 8.44 -1.25
C ALA A 63 -1.04 8.63 -2.11
N PRO A 64 -1.13 9.63 -3.02
CA PRO A 64 -2.29 9.77 -3.90
C PRO A 64 -2.47 8.57 -4.83
N MET A 65 -1.38 8.05 -5.38
CA MET A 65 -1.38 6.88 -6.26
C MET A 65 -1.83 5.62 -5.49
N GLY A 66 -1.28 5.41 -4.29
CA GLY A 66 -1.69 4.31 -3.41
C GLY A 66 -3.18 4.40 -3.05
N TYR A 67 -3.66 5.58 -2.66
CA TYR A 67 -5.08 5.81 -2.39
C TYR A 67 -5.97 5.49 -3.60
N ALA A 68 -5.65 6.06 -4.76
CA ALA A 68 -6.45 5.85 -5.98
C ALA A 68 -6.52 4.38 -6.37
N LEU A 69 -5.40 3.66 -6.31
CA LEU A 69 -5.34 2.25 -6.62
C LEU A 69 -6.15 1.41 -5.61
N TRP A 70 -5.89 1.55 -4.33
CA TRP A 70 -6.49 0.70 -3.29
C TRP A 70 -7.96 1.00 -3.03
N GLN A 71 -8.39 2.25 -3.22
CA GLN A 71 -9.78 2.66 -3.00
C GLN A 71 -10.69 2.37 -4.20
N ASN A 72 -10.17 2.52 -5.44
CA ASN A 72 -11.02 2.59 -6.61
C ASN A 72 -10.81 1.44 -7.61
N ILE A 73 -9.67 0.74 -7.55
CA ILE A 73 -9.26 -0.18 -8.62
C ILE A 73 -8.99 -1.59 -8.07
N LEU A 74 -8.18 -1.71 -7.03
CA LEU A 74 -7.67 -2.97 -6.51
C LEU A 74 -8.79 -3.83 -5.92
N ASN A 75 -8.98 -5.03 -6.46
CA ASN A 75 -9.88 -6.03 -5.89
C ASN A 75 -9.18 -6.80 -4.77
N HIS A 76 -9.48 -6.44 -3.55
CA HIS A 76 -8.88 -7.06 -2.36
C HIS A 76 -9.94 -7.27 -1.26
N ASN A 77 -9.64 -8.16 -0.31
CA ASN A 77 -10.51 -8.41 0.82
C ASN A 77 -9.71 -8.49 2.13
N PRO A 78 -9.75 -7.44 2.97
CA PRO A 78 -9.02 -7.41 4.25
C PRO A 78 -9.43 -8.52 5.23
N ASN A 79 -10.67 -9.03 5.12
CA ASN A 79 -11.16 -10.14 5.94
C ASN A 79 -10.77 -11.53 5.39
N ASN A 80 -10.30 -11.59 4.16
CA ASN A 80 -9.77 -12.78 3.52
C ASN A 80 -8.53 -12.42 2.68
N PRO A 81 -7.40 -12.08 3.31
CA PRO A 81 -6.18 -11.64 2.63
C PRO A 81 -5.59 -12.67 1.68
N LYS A 82 -5.99 -13.94 1.84
CA LYS A 82 -5.57 -15.05 1.00
C LYS A 82 -6.60 -15.44 -0.06
N TRP A 83 -7.62 -14.61 -0.28
CA TRP A 83 -8.57 -14.85 -1.34
C TRP A 83 -7.85 -15.11 -2.65
N PHE A 84 -8.17 -16.24 -3.27
CA PHE A 84 -7.41 -16.77 -4.41
C PHE A 84 -7.40 -15.80 -5.60
N ASN A 85 -8.54 -15.22 -5.97
CA ASN A 85 -8.67 -14.33 -7.14
C ASN A 85 -8.57 -12.83 -6.77
N ARG A 86 -7.87 -12.49 -5.67
CA ARG A 86 -7.55 -11.10 -5.35
C ARG A 86 -6.52 -10.56 -6.30
N ASP A 87 -6.55 -9.27 -6.57
CA ASP A 87 -5.45 -8.59 -7.24
C ASP A 87 -4.16 -8.63 -6.39
N ARG A 88 -3.03 -8.59 -7.04
CA ARG A 88 -1.71 -8.58 -6.41
C ARG A 88 -1.15 -7.17 -6.43
N PHE A 89 -0.82 -6.65 -5.26
CA PHE A 89 -0.11 -5.39 -5.14
C PHE A 89 1.35 -5.62 -4.73
N VAL A 90 2.28 -5.13 -5.53
CA VAL A 90 3.72 -5.24 -5.28
C VAL A 90 4.32 -3.85 -5.13
N LEU A 91 4.96 -3.61 -3.99
CA LEU A 91 5.79 -2.42 -3.80
C LEU A 91 7.23 -2.78 -4.12
N SER A 92 7.65 -2.55 -5.38
CA SER A 92 9.01 -2.86 -5.83
C SER A 92 10.07 -1.97 -5.18
N ALA A 93 9.73 -0.71 -4.92
CA ALA A 93 10.56 0.18 -4.10
C ALA A 93 10.36 -0.14 -2.61
N GLY A 94 10.84 -1.31 -2.17
CA GLY A 94 10.59 -1.86 -0.84
C GLY A 94 11.02 -0.98 0.32
N HIS A 95 12.00 -0.08 0.11
CA HIS A 95 12.40 0.92 1.11
C HIS A 95 11.25 1.87 1.51
N GLY A 96 10.26 2.08 0.63
CA GLY A 96 9.05 2.86 0.91
C GLY A 96 7.93 2.08 1.59
N CYS A 97 8.24 0.99 2.29
CA CYS A 97 7.29 0.04 2.89
C CYS A 97 6.20 0.67 3.75
N MET A 98 6.45 1.83 4.36
CA MET A 98 5.42 2.54 5.10
C MET A 98 4.21 2.95 4.26
N LEU A 99 4.35 3.11 2.93
CA LEU A 99 3.20 3.25 2.04
C LEU A 99 2.30 2.02 2.13
N LEU A 100 2.86 0.82 1.98
CA LEU A 100 2.11 -0.42 2.02
C LEU A 100 1.51 -0.68 3.40
N TYR A 101 2.28 -0.50 4.47
CA TYR A 101 1.77 -0.69 5.84
C TYR A 101 0.63 0.27 6.18
N SER A 102 0.73 1.53 5.75
CA SER A 102 -0.35 2.51 5.92
C SER A 102 -1.61 2.11 5.14
N LEU A 103 -1.46 1.62 3.91
CA LEU A 103 -2.57 1.13 3.09
C LEU A 103 -3.23 -0.11 3.73
N LEU A 104 -2.46 -1.10 4.15
CA LEU A 104 -2.98 -2.29 4.86
C LEU A 104 -3.76 -1.89 6.12
N HIS A 105 -3.19 -0.99 6.94
CA HIS A 105 -3.85 -0.51 8.15
C HIS A 105 -5.17 0.21 7.85
N LEU A 106 -5.15 1.20 6.96
CA LEU A 106 -6.31 2.05 6.67
C LEU A 106 -7.42 1.31 5.93
N THR A 107 -7.10 0.26 5.18
CA THR A 107 -8.08 -0.59 4.50
C THR A 107 -8.60 -1.74 5.36
N GLY A 108 -8.09 -1.90 6.58
CA GLY A 108 -8.68 -2.80 7.58
C GLY A 108 -8.08 -4.21 7.63
N TYR A 109 -6.88 -4.40 7.10
CA TYR A 109 -6.15 -5.66 7.33
C TYR A 109 -5.78 -5.80 8.80
N LYS A 110 -6.11 -6.95 9.39
CA LYS A 110 -5.83 -7.23 10.82
C LYS A 110 -4.36 -7.45 11.11
N SER A 111 -3.56 -7.71 10.08
CA SER A 111 -2.12 -7.93 10.19
C SER A 111 -1.33 -6.69 10.58
N VAL A 112 -1.85 -5.49 10.29
CA VAL A 112 -1.18 -4.22 10.58
C VAL A 112 -2.09 -3.31 11.41
N SER A 113 -1.94 -3.36 12.71
CA SER A 113 -2.58 -2.44 13.65
C SER A 113 -1.78 -1.14 13.79
N ILE A 114 -2.37 -0.14 14.43
CA ILE A 114 -1.63 1.10 14.75
C ILE A 114 -0.45 0.83 15.70
N GLU A 115 -0.56 -0.18 16.56
CA GLU A 115 0.52 -0.57 17.47
C GLU A 115 1.68 -1.25 16.68
N ASP A 116 1.36 -2.01 15.63
CA ASP A 116 2.39 -2.56 14.73
C ASP A 116 3.11 -1.44 13.97
N ILE A 117 2.40 -0.41 13.50
CA ILE A 117 3.01 0.78 12.87
C ILE A 117 3.93 1.51 13.85
N LYS A 118 3.55 1.64 15.11
CA LYS A 118 4.40 2.25 16.15
C LYS A 118 5.67 1.45 16.43
N GLN A 119 5.73 0.17 16.03
CA GLN A 119 6.90 -0.70 16.14
C GLN A 119 7.67 -0.83 14.83
N PHE A 120 7.47 0.11 13.88
CA PHE A 120 8.18 0.12 12.61
C PHE A 120 9.69 -0.02 12.78
N ARG A 121 10.30 -0.96 12.05
CA ARG A 121 11.73 -1.28 12.10
C ARG A 121 12.27 -1.75 13.46
N GLN A 122 11.39 -2.11 14.40
CA GLN A 122 11.87 -2.72 15.64
C GLN A 122 12.04 -4.23 15.45
N TRP A 123 12.95 -4.82 16.20
CA TRP A 123 13.20 -6.26 16.15
C TRP A 123 11.93 -7.05 16.46
N GLY A 124 11.61 -8.03 15.61
CA GLY A 124 10.43 -8.88 15.75
C GLY A 124 9.09 -8.19 15.46
N SER A 125 9.10 -6.96 14.90
CA SER A 125 7.87 -6.28 14.52
C SER A 125 7.30 -6.84 13.21
N LYS A 126 5.97 -6.72 13.06
CA LYS A 126 5.26 -7.05 11.82
C LYS A 126 5.43 -6.00 10.72
N THR A 127 6.14 -4.91 11.01
CA THR A 127 6.40 -3.81 10.08
C THR A 127 7.92 -3.61 9.90
N PRO A 128 8.62 -4.61 9.33
CA PRO A 128 10.05 -4.52 9.09
C PRO A 128 10.39 -3.40 8.09
N GLY A 129 11.67 -3.11 7.94
CA GLY A 129 12.17 -2.00 7.11
C GLY A 129 11.97 -2.18 5.61
N HIS A 130 11.60 -3.37 5.17
CA HIS A 130 11.19 -3.73 3.81
C HIS A 130 10.02 -4.73 3.92
N PRO A 131 9.12 -4.80 2.91
CA PRO A 131 8.01 -5.75 2.96
C PRO A 131 8.49 -7.20 2.94
N GLU A 132 7.94 -8.02 3.83
CA GLU A 132 8.28 -9.43 3.98
C GLU A 132 7.01 -10.27 4.01
N THR A 133 6.87 -11.23 3.09
CA THR A 133 5.63 -12.02 2.91
C THR A 133 5.30 -12.92 4.10
N PHE A 134 6.31 -13.35 4.84
CA PHE A 134 6.13 -14.24 6.00
C PHE A 134 5.95 -13.46 7.32
N GLU A 135 6.28 -12.17 7.35
CA GLU A 135 6.10 -11.33 8.55
C GLU A 135 4.76 -10.58 8.54
N THR A 136 4.34 -10.13 7.36
CA THR A 136 3.16 -9.26 7.24
C THR A 136 2.14 -9.85 6.28
N GLU A 137 1.03 -10.36 6.79
CA GLU A 137 -0.07 -10.83 5.93
C GLU A 137 -0.64 -9.66 5.11
N GLY A 138 -0.83 -9.88 3.83
CA GLY A 138 -1.21 -8.83 2.85
C GLY A 138 -0.03 -8.32 2.03
N VAL A 139 1.20 -8.68 2.39
CA VAL A 139 2.38 -8.48 1.54
C VAL A 139 2.49 -9.64 0.56
N GLU A 140 2.49 -9.35 -0.74
CA GLU A 140 2.52 -10.37 -1.80
C GLU A 140 3.95 -10.82 -2.14
N VAL A 141 4.92 -9.91 -2.04
CA VAL A 141 6.30 -10.15 -2.42
C VAL A 141 7.23 -9.54 -1.39
N THR A 142 8.21 -10.32 -0.94
CA THR A 142 9.36 -9.78 -0.20
C THR A 142 10.19 -8.93 -1.14
N ALA A 143 10.34 -7.64 -0.83
CA ALA A 143 11.05 -6.68 -1.66
C ALA A 143 11.99 -5.83 -0.80
N GLY A 144 13.21 -5.65 -1.28
CA GLY A 144 14.25 -4.81 -0.66
C GLY A 144 15.29 -4.46 -1.71
N PRO A 145 15.95 -5.45 -2.33
CA PRO A 145 16.82 -5.22 -3.48
C PRO A 145 16.02 -4.59 -4.62
N LEU A 146 16.55 -3.49 -5.18
CA LEU A 146 15.93 -2.79 -6.31
C LEU A 146 15.77 -3.74 -7.51
N GLY A 147 14.67 -3.60 -8.24
CA GLY A 147 14.34 -4.45 -9.39
C GLY A 147 13.71 -5.81 -9.04
N ALA A 148 13.92 -6.34 -7.84
CA ALA A 148 13.36 -7.63 -7.44
C ALA A 148 11.83 -7.65 -7.44
N GLY A 149 11.21 -6.59 -6.89
CA GLY A 149 9.75 -6.50 -6.79
C GLY A 149 9.05 -6.52 -8.15
N ILE A 150 9.48 -5.67 -9.09
CA ILE A 150 8.89 -5.63 -10.45
C ILE A 150 9.09 -6.96 -11.18
N SER A 151 10.25 -7.59 -11.04
CA SER A 151 10.52 -8.89 -11.67
C SER A 151 9.62 -10.00 -11.11
N ASN A 152 9.40 -10.01 -9.79
CA ASN A 152 8.42 -10.92 -9.17
C ASN A 152 6.99 -10.64 -9.65
N ALA A 153 6.63 -9.36 -9.80
CA ALA A 153 5.30 -8.98 -10.29
C ALA A 153 5.05 -9.48 -11.72
N VAL A 154 6.04 -9.40 -12.59
CA VAL A 154 5.96 -10.00 -13.93
C VAL A 154 5.75 -11.50 -13.83
N GLY A 155 6.46 -12.20 -12.94
CA GLY A 155 6.26 -13.62 -12.67
C GLY A 155 4.85 -13.94 -12.16
N LEU A 156 4.27 -13.10 -11.30
CA LEU A 156 2.88 -13.26 -10.85
C LEU A 156 1.87 -13.09 -11.99
N ALA A 157 2.08 -12.12 -12.88
CA ALA A 157 1.22 -11.91 -14.05
C ALA A 157 1.31 -13.08 -15.05
N ILE A 158 2.51 -13.62 -15.29
CA ILE A 158 2.70 -14.83 -16.10
C ILE A 158 1.97 -16.02 -15.48
N ALA A 159 2.06 -16.18 -14.15
CA ALA A 159 1.38 -17.26 -13.44
C ALA A 159 -0.15 -17.13 -13.54
N GLU A 160 -0.69 -15.90 -13.41
CA GLU A 160 -2.11 -15.62 -13.62
C GLU A 160 -2.56 -16.08 -15.02
N THR A 161 -1.90 -15.58 -16.06
CA THR A 161 -2.22 -15.90 -17.46
C THR A 161 -2.15 -17.41 -17.74
N HIS A 162 -1.13 -18.10 -17.20
CA HIS A 162 -1.01 -19.55 -17.31
C HIS A 162 -2.17 -20.29 -16.63
N LEU A 163 -2.53 -19.87 -15.41
CA LEU A 163 -3.64 -20.47 -14.66
C LEU A 163 -4.99 -20.18 -15.31
N ALA A 164 -5.19 -18.96 -15.81
CA ALA A 164 -6.37 -18.57 -16.56
C ALA A 164 -6.57 -19.45 -17.80
N ALA A 165 -5.51 -19.63 -18.60
CA ALA A 165 -5.54 -20.51 -19.79
C ALA A 165 -5.85 -21.97 -19.44
N LYS A 166 -5.45 -22.43 -18.26
CA LYS A 166 -5.66 -23.82 -17.82
C LYS A 166 -7.04 -24.06 -17.22
N PHE A 167 -7.58 -23.11 -16.47
CA PHE A 167 -8.76 -23.34 -15.63
C PHE A 167 -10.01 -22.56 -16.06
N ASN A 168 -9.88 -21.44 -16.75
CA ASN A 168 -11.03 -20.69 -17.23
C ASN A 168 -11.74 -21.43 -18.36
N LYS A 169 -13.03 -21.22 -18.46
CA LYS A 169 -13.89 -21.80 -19.51
C LYS A 169 -14.69 -20.68 -20.17
N PRO A 170 -15.23 -20.87 -21.37
CA PRO A 170 -16.17 -19.92 -21.94
C PRO A 170 -17.25 -19.57 -20.92
N ASP A 171 -17.50 -18.28 -20.72
CA ASP A 171 -18.50 -17.72 -19.80
C ASP A 171 -18.24 -17.98 -18.30
N PHE A 172 -17.06 -18.49 -17.92
CA PHE A 172 -16.74 -18.77 -16.52
C PHE A 172 -15.26 -18.58 -16.20
N ASN A 173 -14.90 -17.41 -15.67
CA ASN A 173 -13.54 -17.10 -15.25
C ASN A 173 -13.33 -17.42 -13.77
N ILE A 174 -12.42 -18.34 -13.48
CA ILE A 174 -11.97 -18.68 -12.13
C ILE A 174 -10.78 -17.81 -11.74
N VAL A 175 -9.89 -17.56 -12.71
CA VAL A 175 -8.66 -16.79 -12.56
C VAL A 175 -8.79 -15.54 -13.42
N ASP A 176 -8.89 -14.39 -12.78
CA ASP A 176 -9.12 -13.12 -13.45
C ASP A 176 -8.70 -11.98 -12.51
N HIS A 177 -7.42 -11.94 -12.16
CA HIS A 177 -6.86 -10.94 -11.27
C HIS A 177 -5.66 -10.24 -11.91
N TYR A 178 -5.50 -8.97 -11.57
CA TYR A 178 -4.39 -8.16 -12.05
C TYR A 178 -3.23 -8.12 -11.04
N THR A 179 -2.06 -7.80 -11.55
CA THR A 179 -0.88 -7.49 -10.74
C THR A 179 -0.49 -6.03 -10.94
N TYR A 180 -0.52 -5.26 -9.85
CA TYR A 180 -0.19 -3.85 -9.82
C TYR A 180 1.14 -3.63 -9.10
N VAL A 181 1.97 -2.74 -9.64
CA VAL A 181 3.30 -2.47 -9.11
C VAL A 181 3.51 -0.98 -8.94
N ILE A 182 4.02 -0.58 -7.78
CA ILE A 182 4.65 0.74 -7.61
C ILE A 182 6.15 0.52 -7.51
N MET A 183 6.91 1.18 -8.39
CA MET A 183 8.37 1.13 -8.39
C MET A 183 8.96 2.54 -8.46
N GLY A 184 10.19 2.71 -7.97
CA GLY A 184 10.98 3.91 -8.18
C GLY A 184 11.83 3.83 -9.46
N ASP A 185 12.39 4.95 -9.86
CA ASP A 185 13.34 5.04 -10.98
C ASP A 185 14.57 4.15 -10.75
N GLY A 186 15.06 4.06 -9.52
CA GLY A 186 16.16 3.16 -9.15
C GLY A 186 15.86 1.69 -9.42
N CYS A 187 14.61 1.25 -9.26
CA CYS A 187 14.22 -0.12 -9.62
C CYS A 187 14.39 -0.37 -11.13
N ASN A 188 14.07 0.63 -11.96
CA ASN A 188 14.16 0.51 -13.42
C ASN A 188 15.60 0.58 -13.95
N GLN A 189 16.55 1.02 -13.13
CA GLN A 189 17.97 1.03 -13.48
C GLN A 189 18.64 -0.34 -13.31
N GLU A 190 17.98 -1.27 -12.63
CA GLU A 190 18.49 -2.64 -12.47
C GLU A 190 18.28 -3.46 -13.75
N GLY A 191 19.29 -4.21 -14.17
CA GLY A 191 19.25 -5.03 -15.40
C GLY A 191 18.08 -6.00 -15.41
N ILE A 192 17.83 -6.67 -14.27
CA ILE A 192 16.71 -7.61 -14.13
C ILE A 192 15.35 -6.96 -14.35
N ALA A 193 15.17 -5.70 -13.96
CA ALA A 193 13.90 -4.98 -14.18
C ALA A 193 13.66 -4.75 -15.68
N SER A 194 14.71 -4.31 -16.40
CA SER A 194 14.62 -4.11 -17.85
C SER A 194 14.33 -5.43 -18.59
N GLU A 195 14.97 -6.52 -18.21
CA GLU A 195 14.76 -7.84 -18.79
C GLU A 195 13.33 -8.34 -18.51
N ALA A 196 12.87 -8.25 -17.26
CA ALA A 196 11.52 -8.68 -16.89
C ALA A 196 10.43 -7.84 -17.57
N CYS A 197 10.57 -6.51 -17.62
CA CYS A 197 9.62 -5.63 -18.29
C CYS A 197 9.60 -5.88 -19.82
N SER A 198 10.76 -6.11 -20.43
CA SER A 198 10.85 -6.47 -21.85
C SER A 198 10.14 -7.80 -22.15
N LEU A 199 10.32 -8.80 -21.29
CA LEU A 199 9.61 -10.07 -21.39
C LEU A 199 8.10 -9.87 -21.27
N ALA A 200 7.64 -9.11 -20.29
CA ALA A 200 6.21 -8.83 -20.08
C ALA A 200 5.57 -8.12 -21.28
N GLY A 201 6.32 -7.19 -21.91
CA GLY A 201 5.85 -6.50 -23.12
C GLY A 201 5.84 -7.38 -24.38
N HIS A 202 6.59 -8.49 -24.36
CA HIS A 202 6.61 -9.46 -25.48
C HIS A 202 5.49 -10.48 -25.38
N LEU A 203 5.12 -10.90 -24.18
CA LEU A 203 4.06 -11.89 -23.91
C LEU A 203 2.65 -11.30 -24.00
#